data_d5983e843ba274bf3bb5bfbd43999cd1
#
_entry.id   d5983e843ba274bf3bb5bfbd43999cd1
#
_cell.length_a   1.000
_cell.length_b   1.000
_cell.length_c   1.000
_cell.angle_alpha   90.00
_cell.angle_beta   90.00
_cell.angle_gamma   90.00
#
_symmetry.space_group_name_H-M   'P 1'
#
loop_
_entity.id
_entity.type
_entity.pdbx_description
1 polymer ?
#
loop_
_entity_poly.entity_id
_entity_poly.type
_entity_poly.pdbx_seq_one_letter_code
_entity_poly.pdbx_strand_id
1 'polypeptide(L)'
;MDQKLRVGIIGATGLVGQRFISLLENHPWFEVVTLAASPRSAGKTYEEAVGDRWKMDTPMPEAVKKIVVYNVNEVEEVAKTVDFVFSAVDMSKDEIRAIEEAYAKTETPVVSNNSAHRWTPDVPMVIPEVNPEHFAVIEDQKKRLGTTRGFIAVKPNCSIQSYAPCLAAWKEFGPKELVVTTYQAISGAGKTFKDWPEMVENIIPFIGGEEEKSEQEPLRVLGRVENGQIVKADSPKITCQCVRVPVLNGHTAAVFINFEKKPTKEQLIEKLESFKGFPQEAELPSAPKQFIRYMTEDNRPQVKLDVDYENGMGISIGRLREDSLYDYKFIGLSHNTVRGAAGGAVLCAETLTAKGFITRK
;
A
#
# COMPACT_ATOMS: atom_id res chain seq x y z
N MET A 1 1.58 -9.06 22.71
CA MET A 1 0.13 -8.97 22.97
C MET A 1 -0.35 -10.32 23.48
N ASP A 2 -1.06 -10.35 24.60
CA ASP A 2 -1.54 -11.61 25.17
C ASP A 2 -2.65 -12.29 24.33
N GLN A 3 -3.33 -11.53 23.49
CA GLN A 3 -4.32 -12.04 22.54
C GLN A 3 -4.24 -11.27 21.23
N LYS A 4 -4.31 -11.98 20.10
CA LYS A 4 -4.36 -11.38 18.76
C LYS A 4 -5.65 -10.60 18.55
N LEU A 5 -5.57 -9.53 17.75
CA LEU A 5 -6.73 -8.80 17.28
C LEU A 5 -7.46 -9.62 16.21
N ARG A 6 -8.79 -9.63 16.28
CA ARG A 6 -9.65 -10.31 15.33
C ARG A 6 -9.81 -9.46 14.08
N VAL A 7 -9.45 -10.00 12.95
CA VAL A 7 -9.42 -9.28 11.67
C VAL A 7 -10.47 -9.82 10.70
N GLY A 8 -11.19 -8.91 10.08
CA GLY A 8 -12.01 -9.18 8.91
C GLY A 8 -11.32 -8.72 7.63
N ILE A 9 -11.56 -9.42 6.53
CA ILE A 9 -11.13 -9.00 5.19
C ILE A 9 -12.40 -8.84 4.35
N ILE A 10 -12.68 -7.60 3.95
CA ILE A 10 -13.77 -7.30 3.02
C ILE A 10 -13.21 -7.18 1.61
N GLY A 11 -13.80 -7.90 0.65
CA GLY A 11 -13.22 -8.14 -0.67
C GLY A 11 -12.25 -9.33 -0.68
N ALA A 12 -12.51 -10.35 0.15
CA ALA A 12 -11.59 -11.45 0.45
C ALA A 12 -11.25 -12.37 -0.74
N THR A 13 -12.09 -12.42 -1.77
CA THR A 13 -11.93 -13.36 -2.90
C THR A 13 -11.10 -12.80 -4.06
N GLY A 14 -10.85 -11.50 -4.09
CA GLY A 14 -9.98 -10.85 -5.07
C GLY A 14 -8.49 -11.05 -4.79
N LEU A 15 -7.63 -10.69 -5.75
CA LEU A 15 -6.17 -10.89 -5.63
C LEU A 15 -5.59 -10.23 -4.37
N VAL A 16 -5.96 -8.99 -4.06
CA VAL A 16 -5.47 -8.29 -2.87
C VAL A 16 -6.02 -8.93 -1.59
N GLY A 17 -7.29 -9.34 -1.57
CA GLY A 17 -7.87 -10.08 -0.44
C GLY A 17 -7.13 -11.39 -0.17
N GLN A 18 -6.80 -12.14 -1.21
CA GLN A 18 -5.98 -13.36 -1.12
C GLN A 18 -4.56 -13.05 -0.59
N ARG A 19 -3.97 -11.94 -1.02
CA ARG A 19 -2.65 -11.52 -0.53
C ARG A 19 -2.70 -11.17 0.96
N PHE A 20 -3.74 -10.49 1.44
CA PHE A 20 -3.94 -10.28 2.88
C PHE A 20 -3.97 -11.60 3.66
N ILE A 21 -4.74 -12.57 3.18
CA ILE A 21 -4.86 -13.88 3.82
C ILE A 21 -3.50 -14.58 3.90
N SER A 22 -2.74 -14.58 2.80
CA SER A 22 -1.41 -15.17 2.75
C SER A 22 -0.43 -14.49 3.72
N LEU A 23 -0.43 -13.16 3.78
CA LEU A 23 0.47 -12.40 4.66
C LEU A 23 0.09 -12.47 6.14
N LEU A 24 -1.17 -12.71 6.45
CA LEU A 24 -1.67 -12.79 7.82
C LEU A 24 -1.62 -14.21 8.39
N GLU A 25 -1.23 -15.21 7.58
CA GLU A 25 -0.97 -16.54 8.10
C GLU A 25 0.12 -16.49 9.16
N ASN A 26 -0.18 -16.98 10.37
CA ASN A 26 0.71 -16.95 11.52
C ASN A 26 1.19 -15.54 11.97
N HIS A 27 0.47 -14.48 11.59
CA HIS A 27 0.83 -13.13 12.02
C HIS A 27 0.79 -13.02 13.56
N PRO A 28 1.81 -12.42 14.21
CA PRO A 28 1.89 -12.42 15.67
C PRO A 28 0.81 -11.58 16.37
N TRP A 29 0.27 -10.54 15.71
CA TRP A 29 -0.70 -9.61 16.30
C TRP A 29 -2.12 -9.76 15.79
N PHE A 30 -2.31 -10.33 14.60
CA PHE A 30 -3.58 -10.38 13.89
C PHE A 30 -4.00 -11.80 13.56
N GLU A 31 -5.29 -12.08 13.69
CA GLU A 31 -5.91 -13.35 13.33
C GLU A 31 -7.10 -13.09 12.41
N VAL A 32 -7.08 -13.68 11.22
CA VAL A 32 -8.21 -13.60 10.29
C VAL A 32 -9.32 -14.51 10.78
N VAL A 33 -10.43 -13.92 11.19
CA VAL A 33 -11.60 -14.65 11.72
C VAL A 33 -12.85 -14.50 10.85
N THR A 34 -12.89 -13.48 9.96
CA THR A 34 -14.07 -13.17 9.15
C THR A 34 -13.66 -12.76 7.75
N LEU A 35 -14.34 -13.34 6.78
CA LEU A 35 -14.16 -13.04 5.37
C LEU A 35 -15.48 -12.59 4.77
N ALA A 36 -15.49 -11.49 4.03
CA ALA A 36 -16.66 -10.99 3.34
C ALA A 36 -16.34 -10.68 1.88
N ALA A 37 -17.28 -10.92 1.00
CA ALA A 37 -17.14 -10.72 -0.43
C ALA A 37 -18.48 -10.37 -1.07
N SER A 38 -18.54 -10.36 -2.40
CA SER A 38 -19.76 -10.10 -3.14
C SER A 38 -20.88 -11.10 -2.80
N PRO A 39 -22.15 -10.75 -3.05
CA PRO A 39 -23.29 -11.66 -2.81
C PRO A 39 -23.14 -13.04 -3.46
N ARG A 40 -22.42 -13.15 -4.58
CA ARG A 40 -22.17 -14.44 -5.26
C ARG A 40 -21.31 -15.40 -4.46
N SER A 41 -20.46 -14.89 -3.59
CA SER A 41 -19.56 -15.69 -2.73
C SER A 41 -20.15 -15.95 -1.35
N ALA A 42 -21.13 -15.16 -0.93
CA ALA A 42 -21.73 -15.24 0.39
C ALA A 42 -22.41 -16.60 0.64
N GLY A 43 -22.28 -17.11 1.88
CA GLY A 43 -22.85 -18.39 2.30
C GLY A 43 -22.04 -19.62 1.93
N LYS A 44 -20.98 -19.48 1.13
CA LYS A 44 -20.03 -20.55 0.78
C LYS A 44 -18.86 -20.56 1.74
N THR A 45 -18.19 -21.70 1.92
CA THR A 45 -16.87 -21.70 2.54
C THR A 45 -15.89 -20.94 1.66
N TYR A 46 -14.81 -20.41 2.26
CA TYR A 46 -13.84 -19.62 1.49
C TYR A 46 -13.20 -20.43 0.36
N GLU A 47 -12.84 -21.70 0.62
CA GLU A 47 -12.30 -22.58 -0.43
C GLU A 47 -13.29 -22.80 -1.59
N GLU A 48 -14.59 -22.95 -1.30
CA GLU A 48 -15.63 -23.05 -2.34
C GLU A 48 -15.83 -21.70 -3.08
N ALA A 49 -15.81 -20.60 -2.36
CA ALA A 49 -15.98 -19.25 -2.93
C ALA A 49 -14.84 -18.86 -3.87
N VAL A 50 -13.61 -19.24 -3.55
CA VAL A 50 -12.42 -18.99 -4.38
C VAL A 50 -12.27 -20.04 -5.47
N GLY A 51 -12.45 -21.34 -5.14
CA GLY A 51 -12.28 -22.46 -6.07
C GLY A 51 -10.87 -22.45 -6.68
N ASP A 52 -10.80 -22.57 -7.98
CA ASP A 52 -9.55 -22.57 -8.78
C ASP A 52 -8.93 -21.18 -9.00
N ARG A 53 -9.54 -20.13 -8.44
CA ARG A 53 -9.09 -18.74 -8.57
C ARG A 53 -8.08 -18.31 -7.50
N TRP A 54 -7.53 -19.23 -6.72
CA TRP A 54 -6.42 -18.92 -5.81
C TRP A 54 -5.17 -18.57 -6.63
N LYS A 55 -4.63 -17.37 -6.44
CA LYS A 55 -3.58 -16.79 -7.28
C LYS A 55 -2.24 -16.60 -6.55
N MET A 56 -2.17 -17.02 -5.30
CA MET A 56 -0.92 -16.92 -4.52
C MET A 56 -0.02 -18.12 -4.81
N ASP A 57 1.31 -17.90 -4.71
CA ASP A 57 2.32 -18.93 -4.90
C ASP A 57 2.34 -19.95 -3.73
N THR A 58 1.85 -19.51 -2.55
CA THR A 58 1.68 -20.38 -1.38
C THR A 58 0.29 -21.00 -1.36
N PRO A 59 0.13 -22.21 -0.78
CA PRO A 59 -1.19 -22.81 -0.60
C PRO A 59 -2.13 -21.91 0.20
N MET A 60 -3.44 -22.07 -0.03
CA MET A 60 -4.45 -21.40 0.81
C MET A 60 -4.31 -21.88 2.27
N PRO A 61 -4.18 -20.96 3.25
CA PRO A 61 -4.04 -21.33 4.66
C PRO A 61 -5.22 -22.17 5.16
N GLU A 62 -4.93 -23.25 5.87
CA GLU A 62 -5.96 -24.17 6.39
C GLU A 62 -6.98 -23.45 7.30
N ALA A 63 -6.50 -22.50 8.09
CA ALA A 63 -7.33 -21.75 9.04
C ALA A 63 -8.49 -20.98 8.39
N VAL A 64 -8.38 -20.59 7.12
CA VAL A 64 -9.41 -19.81 6.43
C VAL A 64 -10.32 -20.64 5.53
N LYS A 65 -9.92 -21.83 5.13
CA LYS A 65 -10.64 -22.66 4.13
C LYS A 65 -12.12 -22.84 4.44
N LYS A 66 -12.44 -23.11 5.70
CA LYS A 66 -13.79 -23.43 6.17
C LYS A 66 -14.57 -22.25 6.70
N ILE A 67 -13.99 -21.03 6.69
CA ILE A 67 -14.71 -19.83 7.07
C ILE A 67 -15.83 -19.60 6.04
N VAL A 68 -17.06 -19.46 6.53
CA VAL A 68 -18.21 -19.11 5.69
C VAL A 68 -18.13 -17.62 5.34
N VAL A 69 -18.14 -17.32 4.07
CA VAL A 69 -18.01 -15.94 3.55
C VAL A 69 -19.31 -15.17 3.77
N TYR A 70 -19.22 -14.02 4.43
CA TYR A 70 -20.33 -13.08 4.55
C TYR A 70 -20.55 -12.29 3.26
N ASN A 71 -21.78 -11.81 3.07
CA ASN A 71 -22.02 -10.74 2.11
C ASN A 71 -21.39 -9.44 2.66
N VAL A 72 -20.58 -8.76 1.88
CA VAL A 72 -19.88 -7.53 2.28
C VAL A 72 -20.85 -6.42 2.73
N ASN A 73 -22.11 -6.46 2.26
CA ASN A 73 -23.17 -5.51 2.66
C ASN A 73 -23.82 -5.84 4.02
N GLU A 74 -23.52 -7.00 4.61
CA GLU A 74 -23.95 -7.38 5.96
C GLU A 74 -23.03 -6.74 7.02
N VAL A 75 -22.92 -5.42 6.97
CA VAL A 75 -21.93 -4.63 7.73
C VAL A 75 -22.01 -4.89 9.23
N GLU A 76 -23.23 -4.83 9.81
CA GLU A 76 -23.45 -5.05 11.23
C GLU A 76 -23.03 -6.45 11.69
N GLU A 77 -23.33 -7.47 10.88
CA GLU A 77 -23.01 -8.86 11.22
C GLU A 77 -21.49 -9.08 11.18
N VAL A 78 -20.81 -8.59 10.16
CA VAL A 78 -19.34 -8.65 10.06
C VAL A 78 -18.69 -7.88 11.21
N ALA A 79 -19.15 -6.66 11.49
CA ALA A 79 -18.60 -5.78 12.52
C ALA A 79 -18.64 -6.39 13.95
N LYS A 80 -19.64 -7.23 14.26
CA LYS A 80 -19.74 -7.92 15.56
C LYS A 80 -18.61 -8.94 15.78
N THR A 81 -18.04 -9.48 14.73
CA THR A 81 -17.07 -10.58 14.82
C THR A 81 -15.63 -10.10 14.90
N VAL A 82 -15.33 -8.86 14.55
CA VAL A 82 -13.98 -8.34 14.34
C VAL A 82 -13.65 -7.13 15.20
N ASP A 83 -12.37 -6.88 15.37
CA ASP A 83 -11.86 -5.67 16.01
C ASP A 83 -11.60 -4.57 14.98
N PHE A 84 -11.20 -4.94 13.76
CA PHE A 84 -11.07 -4.05 12.60
C PHE A 84 -11.12 -4.85 11.29
N VAL A 85 -11.19 -4.17 10.15
CA VAL A 85 -11.19 -4.81 8.83
C VAL A 85 -10.12 -4.23 7.91
N PHE A 86 -9.57 -5.10 7.05
CA PHE A 86 -8.90 -4.66 5.83
C PHE A 86 -9.90 -4.60 4.68
N SER A 87 -9.84 -3.54 3.87
CA SER A 87 -10.72 -3.36 2.72
C SER A 87 -9.96 -3.50 1.40
N ALA A 88 -10.43 -4.44 0.59
CA ALA A 88 -9.98 -4.69 -0.78
C ALA A 88 -11.19 -4.95 -1.70
N VAL A 89 -12.29 -4.26 -1.46
CA VAL A 89 -13.52 -4.40 -2.25
C VAL A 89 -13.36 -3.86 -3.68
N ASP A 90 -14.02 -4.49 -4.62
CA ASP A 90 -14.04 -4.08 -6.03
C ASP A 90 -15.46 -3.60 -6.40
N MET A 91 -15.64 -2.31 -6.34
CA MET A 91 -16.90 -1.59 -6.58
C MET A 91 -16.60 -0.21 -7.18
N SER A 92 -17.61 0.57 -7.51
CA SER A 92 -17.44 1.97 -7.85
C SER A 92 -16.88 2.76 -6.65
N LYS A 93 -16.19 3.87 -6.91
CA LYS A 93 -15.61 4.69 -5.83
C LYS A 93 -16.67 5.17 -4.82
N ASP A 94 -17.87 5.50 -5.28
CA ASP A 94 -18.94 5.96 -4.40
C ASP A 94 -19.46 4.83 -3.50
N GLU A 95 -19.62 3.61 -4.06
CA GLU A 95 -19.98 2.43 -3.29
C GLU A 95 -18.90 2.07 -2.25
N ILE A 96 -17.61 2.18 -2.64
CA ILE A 96 -16.49 1.94 -1.71
C ILE A 96 -16.52 2.96 -0.57
N ARG A 97 -16.70 4.26 -0.87
CA ARG A 97 -16.83 5.28 0.19
C ARG A 97 -17.97 4.96 1.14
N ALA A 98 -19.13 4.62 0.59
CA ALA A 98 -20.32 4.33 1.39
C ALA A 98 -20.11 3.11 2.30
N ILE A 99 -19.54 2.03 1.79
CA ILE A 99 -19.36 0.80 2.57
C ILE A 99 -18.26 0.94 3.62
N GLU A 100 -17.13 1.58 3.29
CA GLU A 100 -16.06 1.82 4.26
C GLU A 100 -16.52 2.76 5.39
N GLU A 101 -17.30 3.80 5.09
CA GLU A 101 -17.93 4.63 6.13
C GLU A 101 -18.97 3.87 6.95
N ALA A 102 -19.74 2.98 6.35
CA ALA A 102 -20.69 2.14 7.07
C ALA A 102 -19.98 1.26 8.10
N TYR A 103 -18.86 0.61 7.72
CA TYR A 103 -18.04 -0.16 8.67
C TYR A 103 -17.47 0.73 9.78
N ALA A 104 -16.91 1.89 9.44
CA ALA A 104 -16.38 2.81 10.44
C ALA A 104 -17.45 3.25 11.45
N LYS A 105 -18.69 3.52 11.00
CA LYS A 105 -19.81 3.91 11.85
C LYS A 105 -20.29 2.81 12.81
N THR A 106 -19.96 1.55 12.56
CA THR A 106 -20.16 0.44 13.52
C THR A 106 -19.05 0.33 14.56
N GLU A 107 -18.24 1.37 14.73
CA GLU A 107 -17.06 1.39 15.60
C GLU A 107 -15.99 0.37 15.18
N THR A 108 -15.92 0.05 13.87
CA THR A 108 -14.96 -0.87 13.29
C THR A 108 -13.97 -0.10 12.41
N PRO A 109 -12.70 0.07 12.85
CA PRO A 109 -11.68 0.69 12.03
C PRO A 109 -11.51 -0.04 10.69
N VAL A 110 -11.28 0.73 9.63
CA VAL A 110 -11.04 0.24 8.28
C VAL A 110 -9.64 0.65 7.83
N VAL A 111 -8.81 -0.33 7.49
CA VAL A 111 -7.52 -0.08 6.83
C VAL A 111 -7.68 -0.48 5.37
N SER A 112 -7.70 0.51 4.49
CA SER A 112 -8.11 0.32 3.10
C SER A 112 -6.94 0.31 2.13
N ASN A 113 -6.99 -0.65 1.19
CA ASN A 113 -6.14 -0.66 0.00
C ASN A 113 -6.74 0.16 -1.15
N ASN A 114 -8.00 0.55 -1.05
CA ASN A 114 -8.75 1.21 -2.12
C ASN A 114 -8.43 2.69 -2.25
N SER A 115 -8.68 3.24 -3.43
CA SER A 115 -8.40 4.64 -3.74
C SER A 115 -9.52 5.62 -3.38
N ALA A 116 -10.69 5.12 -2.99
CA ALA A 116 -11.90 5.93 -2.85
C ALA A 116 -11.77 7.07 -1.82
N HIS A 117 -11.09 6.83 -0.71
CA HIS A 117 -10.87 7.80 0.37
C HIS A 117 -9.50 8.48 0.36
N ARG A 118 -8.64 8.24 -0.63
CA ARG A 118 -7.28 8.81 -0.64
C ARG A 118 -7.24 10.34 -0.63
N TRP A 119 -8.30 10.99 -1.12
CA TRP A 119 -8.42 12.45 -1.17
C TRP A 119 -9.44 13.02 -0.19
N THR A 120 -10.06 12.20 0.64
CA THR A 120 -10.93 12.68 1.72
C THR A 120 -10.06 13.43 2.74
N PRO A 121 -10.38 14.71 3.07
CA PRO A 121 -9.45 15.58 3.80
C PRO A 121 -8.99 15.05 5.15
N ASP A 122 -9.86 14.38 5.90
CA ASP A 122 -9.61 13.82 7.23
C ASP A 122 -9.30 12.32 7.24
N VAL A 123 -9.05 11.73 6.07
CA VAL A 123 -8.60 10.35 5.95
C VAL A 123 -7.10 10.33 5.72
N PRO A 124 -6.30 9.74 6.62
CA PRO A 124 -4.86 9.68 6.44
C PRO A 124 -4.50 8.65 5.36
N MET A 125 -3.65 9.06 4.43
CA MET A 125 -3.03 8.21 3.41
C MET A 125 -1.55 8.07 3.76
N VAL A 126 -1.14 6.87 4.21
CA VAL A 126 0.13 6.72 4.93
C VAL A 126 1.04 5.66 4.31
N ILE A 127 2.31 6.03 4.16
CA ILE A 127 3.45 5.11 4.09
C ILE A 127 4.04 5.10 5.51
N PRO A 128 3.93 4.01 6.28
CA PRO A 128 4.23 4.01 7.70
C PRO A 128 5.62 4.53 8.10
N GLU A 129 6.61 4.33 7.24
CA GLU A 129 7.98 4.84 7.45
C GLU A 129 8.12 6.34 7.16
N VAL A 130 7.17 6.94 6.42
CA VAL A 130 7.31 8.30 5.89
C VAL A 130 6.49 9.33 6.65
N ASN A 131 5.18 9.07 6.83
CA ASN A 131 4.24 10.07 7.33
C ASN A 131 3.24 9.54 8.38
N PRO A 132 3.67 8.76 9.38
CA PRO A 132 2.74 8.22 10.38
C PRO A 132 2.09 9.30 11.26
N GLU A 133 2.64 10.51 11.30
CA GLU A 133 2.06 11.68 11.99
C GLU A 133 0.72 12.11 11.36
N HIS A 134 0.45 11.76 10.10
CA HIS A 134 -0.84 12.01 9.47
C HIS A 134 -2.00 11.26 10.14
N PHE A 135 -1.74 10.22 10.92
CA PHE A 135 -2.78 9.57 11.73
C PHE A 135 -3.45 10.50 12.75
N ALA A 136 -2.86 11.63 13.07
CA ALA A 136 -3.48 12.62 13.96
C ALA A 136 -4.85 13.12 13.47
N VAL A 137 -5.11 13.13 12.15
CA VAL A 137 -6.42 13.54 11.60
C VAL A 137 -7.55 12.57 11.94
N ILE A 138 -7.24 11.35 12.41
CA ILE A 138 -8.24 10.36 12.79
C ILE A 138 -9.19 10.91 13.85
N GLU A 139 -8.72 11.71 14.79
CA GLU A 139 -9.57 12.30 15.83
C GLU A 139 -10.61 13.27 15.25
N ASP A 140 -10.26 14.04 14.23
CA ASP A 140 -11.21 14.91 13.53
C ASP A 140 -12.15 14.12 12.62
N GLN A 141 -11.66 13.05 11.98
CA GLN A 141 -12.50 12.12 11.22
C GLN A 141 -13.57 11.47 12.11
N LYS A 142 -13.20 11.01 13.32
CA LYS A 142 -14.15 10.43 14.29
C LYS A 142 -15.25 11.42 14.66
N LYS A 143 -14.91 12.69 14.86
CA LYS A 143 -15.92 13.76 15.11
C LYS A 143 -16.89 13.88 13.95
N ARG A 144 -16.40 13.89 12.72
CA ARG A 144 -17.25 13.95 11.52
C ARG A 144 -18.13 12.73 11.36
N LEU A 145 -17.61 11.53 11.63
CA LEU A 145 -18.34 10.26 11.50
C LEU A 145 -19.30 10.01 12.68
N GLY A 146 -19.12 10.72 13.80
CA GLY A 146 -19.87 10.48 15.05
C GLY A 146 -19.45 9.18 15.73
N THR A 147 -18.17 8.80 15.62
CA THR A 147 -17.61 7.58 16.20
C THR A 147 -16.64 7.90 17.33
N THR A 148 -16.37 6.92 18.17
CA THR A 148 -15.34 7.00 19.21
C THR A 148 -14.14 6.12 18.89
N ARG A 149 -14.36 5.04 18.14
CA ARG A 149 -13.38 4.02 17.82
C ARG A 149 -13.21 3.82 16.30
N GLY A 150 -14.31 3.91 15.55
CA GLY A 150 -14.33 3.67 14.11
C GLY A 150 -13.70 4.82 13.30
N PHE A 151 -12.87 4.46 12.34
CA PHE A 151 -12.24 5.39 11.40
C PHE A 151 -11.80 4.64 10.13
N ILE A 152 -11.35 5.40 9.13
CA ILE A 152 -10.76 4.89 7.89
C ILE A 152 -9.35 5.45 7.78
N ALA A 153 -8.38 4.57 7.50
CA ALA A 153 -7.04 4.93 7.07
C ALA A 153 -6.73 4.18 5.76
N VAL A 154 -6.03 4.83 4.85
CA VAL A 154 -5.73 4.27 3.54
C VAL A 154 -4.23 4.24 3.27
N LYS A 155 -3.81 3.31 2.42
CA LYS A 155 -2.48 3.31 1.85
C LYS A 155 -2.49 3.96 0.46
N PRO A 156 -1.38 4.58 0.04
CA PRO A 156 -1.28 5.19 -1.29
C PRO A 156 -1.16 4.16 -2.42
N ASN A 157 -1.16 4.65 -3.65
CA ASN A 157 -0.98 3.85 -4.86
C ASN A 157 0.30 3.01 -4.83
N CYS A 158 0.23 1.82 -5.45
CA CYS A 158 1.35 0.88 -5.47
C CYS A 158 2.56 1.38 -6.28
N SER A 159 2.35 2.15 -7.34
CA SER A 159 3.44 2.60 -8.21
C SER A 159 4.38 3.60 -7.53
N ILE A 160 3.86 4.45 -6.64
CA ILE A 160 4.69 5.47 -5.98
C ILE A 160 5.67 4.90 -4.95
N GLN A 161 5.48 3.65 -4.51
CA GLN A 161 6.36 3.03 -3.52
C GLN A 161 7.80 2.88 -4.01
N SER A 162 8.01 2.81 -5.32
CA SER A 162 9.34 2.66 -5.92
C SER A 162 10.17 3.96 -5.93
N TYR A 163 9.57 5.13 -5.63
CA TYR A 163 10.30 6.41 -5.65
C TYR A 163 9.88 7.42 -4.57
N ALA A 164 8.64 7.45 -4.13
CA ALA A 164 8.18 8.43 -3.13
C ALA A 164 8.93 8.34 -1.78
N PRO A 165 9.28 7.16 -1.26
CA PRO A 165 10.10 7.08 -0.05
C PRO A 165 11.49 7.71 -0.18
N CYS A 166 12.07 7.71 -1.38
CA CYS A 166 13.34 8.41 -1.63
C CYS A 166 13.20 9.92 -1.44
N LEU A 167 12.07 10.50 -1.82
CA LEU A 167 11.80 11.94 -1.64
C LEU A 167 11.77 12.30 -0.15
N ALA A 168 11.23 11.42 0.69
CA ALA A 168 11.25 11.59 2.13
C ALA A 168 12.67 11.49 2.70
N ALA A 169 13.45 10.51 2.26
CA ALA A 169 14.86 10.34 2.67
C ALA A 169 15.73 11.54 2.28
N TRP A 170 15.40 12.18 1.15
CA TRP A 170 16.14 13.33 0.61
C TRP A 170 15.52 14.70 0.93
N LYS A 171 14.57 14.76 1.84
CA LYS A 171 13.81 15.98 2.17
C LYS A 171 14.69 17.20 2.47
N GLU A 172 15.81 17.00 3.14
CA GLU A 172 16.74 18.10 3.51
C GLU A 172 17.40 18.78 2.30
N PHE A 173 17.50 18.08 1.16
CA PHE A 173 18.06 18.61 -0.08
C PHE A 173 17.03 19.34 -0.95
N GLY A 174 15.74 19.27 -0.57
CA GLY A 174 14.63 19.90 -1.28
C GLY A 174 14.41 19.33 -2.68
N PRO A 175 13.86 18.08 -2.81
CA PRO A 175 13.39 17.61 -4.11
C PRO A 175 12.47 18.63 -4.77
N LYS A 176 12.77 19.01 -6.02
CA LYS A 176 12.15 20.16 -6.69
C LYS A 176 11.32 19.76 -7.91
N GLU A 177 11.88 18.99 -8.79
CA GLU A 177 11.25 18.54 -10.04
C GLU A 177 11.59 17.08 -10.29
N LEU A 178 10.60 16.30 -10.68
CA LEU A 178 10.76 14.90 -11.08
C LEU A 178 10.11 14.63 -12.43
N VAL A 179 10.81 13.86 -13.25
CA VAL A 179 10.22 13.15 -14.38
C VAL A 179 10.27 11.65 -14.05
N VAL A 180 9.12 11.00 -14.06
CA VAL A 180 8.97 9.60 -13.69
C VAL A 180 8.34 8.82 -14.83
N THR A 181 8.92 7.67 -15.16
CA THR A 181 8.24 6.66 -15.95
C THR A 181 8.11 5.39 -15.11
N THR A 182 6.89 4.90 -14.93
CA THR A 182 6.65 3.65 -14.20
C THR A 182 6.42 2.50 -15.17
N TYR A 183 7.07 1.37 -14.90
CA TYR A 183 6.88 0.10 -15.60
C TYR A 183 6.12 -0.83 -14.66
N GLN A 184 4.80 -0.98 -14.90
CA GLN A 184 3.89 -1.58 -13.94
C GLN A 184 3.49 -3.00 -14.31
N ALA A 185 3.65 -3.90 -13.35
CA ALA A 185 3.32 -5.32 -13.44
C ALA A 185 1.81 -5.56 -13.61
N ILE A 186 1.46 -6.68 -14.26
CA ILE A 186 0.07 -7.04 -14.57
C ILE A 186 -0.76 -7.39 -13.33
N SER A 187 -0.15 -7.86 -12.24
CA SER A 187 -0.85 -8.14 -10.99
C SER A 187 -1.45 -6.88 -10.35
N GLY A 188 -0.96 -5.70 -10.71
CA GLY A 188 -1.57 -4.41 -10.34
C GLY A 188 -2.98 -4.22 -10.92
N ALA A 189 -3.31 -4.94 -12.00
CA ALA A 189 -4.67 -5.02 -12.56
C ALA A 189 -5.48 -6.22 -12.01
N GLY A 190 -4.98 -6.91 -10.99
CA GLY A 190 -5.61 -8.11 -10.45
C GLY A 190 -5.51 -9.35 -11.35
N LYS A 191 -4.59 -9.35 -12.31
CA LYS A 191 -4.48 -10.37 -13.35
C LYS A 191 -3.14 -11.12 -13.29
N THR A 192 -3.17 -12.33 -13.82
CA THR A 192 -1.98 -13.14 -14.14
C THR A 192 -1.85 -13.24 -15.65
N PHE A 193 -0.76 -13.82 -16.16
CA PHE A 193 -0.63 -14.10 -17.61
C PHE A 193 -1.67 -15.10 -18.14
N LYS A 194 -2.19 -15.98 -17.29
CA LYS A 194 -3.32 -16.86 -17.62
C LYS A 194 -4.61 -16.07 -17.88
N ASP A 195 -4.85 -15.04 -17.06
CA ASP A 195 -6.04 -14.18 -17.19
C ASP A 195 -5.89 -13.14 -18.31
N TRP A 196 -4.66 -12.82 -18.68
CA TRP A 196 -4.35 -11.77 -19.65
C TRP A 196 -3.17 -12.18 -20.56
N PRO A 197 -3.37 -13.20 -21.42
CA PRO A 197 -2.31 -13.73 -22.30
C PRO A 197 -1.77 -12.70 -23.30
N GLU A 198 -2.57 -11.69 -23.69
CA GLU A 198 -2.17 -10.63 -24.62
C GLU A 198 -1.06 -9.73 -24.06
N MET A 199 -0.77 -9.83 -22.77
CA MET A 199 0.34 -9.11 -22.16
C MET A 199 1.71 -9.77 -22.36
N VAL A 200 1.74 -11.03 -22.79
CA VAL A 200 3.01 -11.68 -23.10
C VAL A 200 3.66 -10.97 -24.30
N GLU A 201 4.92 -10.55 -24.12
CA GLU A 201 5.68 -9.81 -25.14
C GLU A 201 5.05 -8.48 -25.58
N ASN A 202 4.20 -7.86 -24.72
CA ASN A 202 3.48 -6.63 -25.05
C ASN A 202 3.68 -5.54 -24.00
N ILE A 203 3.64 -4.28 -24.45
CA ILE A 203 3.68 -3.08 -23.62
C ILE A 203 2.45 -2.22 -23.95
N ILE A 204 1.71 -1.81 -22.91
CA ILE A 204 0.57 -0.89 -23.06
C ILE A 204 0.97 0.47 -22.48
N PRO A 205 1.01 1.56 -23.28
CA PRO A 205 1.49 2.88 -22.82
C PRO A 205 0.42 3.69 -22.07
N PHE A 206 -0.56 3.03 -21.49
CA PHE A 206 -1.67 3.67 -20.79
C PHE A 206 -2.22 2.77 -19.69
N ILE A 207 -2.37 3.36 -18.48
CA ILE A 207 -3.07 2.76 -17.35
C ILE A 207 -4.00 3.84 -16.80
N GLY A 208 -5.32 3.61 -16.88
CA GLY A 208 -6.33 4.61 -16.54
C GLY A 208 -6.17 5.21 -15.13
N GLY A 209 -5.98 6.54 -15.06
CA GLY A 209 -5.85 7.30 -13.83
C GLY A 209 -4.54 7.11 -13.05
N GLU A 210 -3.58 6.31 -13.54
CA GLU A 210 -2.33 6.05 -12.80
C GLU A 210 -1.36 7.24 -12.86
N GLU A 211 -1.29 7.97 -13.96
CA GLU A 211 -0.41 9.12 -14.10
C GLU A 211 -0.77 10.20 -13.08
N GLU A 212 -2.05 10.56 -12.96
CA GLU A 212 -2.52 11.54 -11.97
C GLU A 212 -2.21 11.09 -10.53
N LYS A 213 -2.45 9.82 -10.19
CA LYS A 213 -2.09 9.28 -8.87
C LYS A 213 -0.58 9.38 -8.62
N SER A 214 0.22 9.03 -9.60
CA SER A 214 1.69 9.05 -9.51
C SER A 214 2.25 10.47 -9.36
N GLU A 215 1.57 11.47 -9.90
CA GLU A 215 1.94 12.88 -9.79
C GLU A 215 1.47 13.53 -8.47
N GLN A 216 0.27 13.18 -7.98
CA GLN A 216 -0.39 13.88 -6.89
C GLN A 216 -0.27 13.17 -5.52
N GLU A 217 -0.32 11.85 -5.47
CA GLU A 217 -0.27 11.13 -4.20
C GLU A 217 1.04 11.32 -3.43
N PRO A 218 2.24 11.38 -4.06
CA PRO A 218 3.46 11.71 -3.33
C PRO A 218 3.38 13.06 -2.61
N LEU A 219 2.73 14.06 -3.20
CA LEU A 219 2.55 15.37 -2.57
C LEU A 219 1.65 15.32 -1.34
N ARG A 220 0.64 14.45 -1.34
CA ARG A 220 -0.20 14.23 -0.17
C ARG A 220 0.55 13.50 0.94
N VAL A 221 1.33 12.47 0.59
CA VAL A 221 2.19 11.75 1.56
C VAL A 221 3.22 12.68 2.19
N LEU A 222 3.84 13.57 1.40
CA LEU A 222 4.82 14.57 1.86
C LEU A 222 4.15 15.83 2.45
N GLY A 223 2.83 15.87 2.52
CA GLY A 223 2.05 16.96 3.05
C GLY A 223 2.14 17.12 4.57
N ARG A 224 1.23 17.87 5.12
CA ARG A 224 1.16 18.14 6.56
C ARG A 224 -0.27 18.10 7.07
N VAL A 225 -0.42 17.89 8.36
CA VAL A 225 -1.69 18.03 9.06
C VAL A 225 -1.92 19.50 9.39
N GLU A 226 -3.06 20.04 9.01
CA GLU A 226 -3.45 21.40 9.28
C GLU A 226 -4.96 21.48 9.48
N ASN A 227 -5.41 22.04 10.61
CA ASN A 227 -6.83 22.15 10.97
C ASN A 227 -7.63 20.84 10.82
N GLY A 228 -7.06 19.72 11.27
CA GLY A 228 -7.70 18.40 11.21
C GLY A 228 -7.81 17.78 9.82
N GLN A 229 -7.06 18.29 8.85
CA GLN A 229 -7.05 17.84 7.47
C GLN A 229 -5.62 17.64 6.97
N ILE A 230 -5.46 16.82 5.94
CA ILE A 230 -4.19 16.68 5.23
C ILE A 230 -4.12 17.71 4.12
N VAL A 231 -3.13 18.61 4.20
CA VAL A 231 -2.79 19.55 3.16
C VAL A 231 -1.59 19.01 2.39
N LYS A 232 -1.73 18.85 1.08
CA LYS A 232 -0.64 18.33 0.23
C LYS A 232 0.51 19.35 0.16
N ALA A 233 1.74 18.83 -0.05
CA ALA A 233 2.91 19.66 -0.31
C ALA A 233 2.81 20.36 -1.67
N ASP A 234 3.43 21.52 -1.80
CA ASP A 234 3.49 22.28 -3.04
C ASP A 234 4.67 21.85 -3.95
N SER A 235 5.61 21.12 -3.38
CA SER A 235 6.83 20.61 -4.03
C SER A 235 7.10 19.17 -3.60
N PRO A 236 7.77 18.35 -4.43
CA PRO A 236 8.27 18.61 -5.77
C PRO A 236 7.17 18.70 -6.84
N LYS A 237 7.48 19.26 -8.00
CA LYS A 237 6.65 19.11 -9.21
C LYS A 237 6.97 17.78 -9.86
N ILE A 238 5.95 17.00 -10.14
CA ILE A 238 6.09 15.64 -10.69
C ILE A 238 5.30 15.53 -11.98
N THR A 239 5.94 15.05 -13.05
CA THR A 239 5.26 14.56 -14.24
C THR A 239 5.56 13.07 -14.40
N CYS A 240 4.55 12.29 -14.79
CA CYS A 240 4.65 10.84 -14.86
C CYS A 240 4.04 10.25 -16.12
N GLN A 241 4.70 9.24 -16.67
CA GLN A 241 4.11 8.31 -17.64
C GLN A 241 4.02 6.93 -17.00
N CYS A 242 2.88 6.26 -17.14
CA CYS A 242 2.65 4.93 -16.59
C CYS A 242 2.47 3.91 -17.71
N VAL A 243 3.34 2.91 -17.74
CA VAL A 243 3.39 1.89 -18.77
C VAL A 243 3.12 0.51 -18.16
N ARG A 244 2.20 -0.26 -18.73
CA ARG A 244 2.00 -1.66 -18.36
C ARG A 244 3.00 -2.52 -19.12
N VAL A 245 3.74 -3.35 -18.38
CA VAL A 245 4.81 -4.21 -18.94
C VAL A 245 4.52 -5.68 -18.67
N PRO A 246 5.10 -6.62 -19.45
CA PRO A 246 4.86 -8.06 -19.31
C PRO A 246 5.66 -8.65 -18.15
N VAL A 247 5.39 -8.17 -16.95
CA VAL A 247 5.97 -8.58 -15.66
C VAL A 247 4.83 -8.97 -14.73
N LEU A 248 4.94 -10.09 -14.01
CA LEU A 248 3.89 -10.54 -13.13
C LEU A 248 3.79 -9.66 -11.89
N ASN A 249 4.87 -9.51 -11.15
CA ASN A 249 4.98 -8.70 -9.92
C ASN A 249 6.21 -7.79 -10.00
N GLY A 250 6.11 -6.64 -9.34
CA GLY A 250 7.18 -5.65 -9.26
C GLY A 250 6.94 -4.43 -10.15
N HIS A 251 6.82 -3.26 -9.52
CA HIS A 251 6.76 -1.98 -10.22
C HIS A 251 8.13 -1.32 -10.20
N THR A 252 8.64 -1.00 -11.38
CA THR A 252 9.91 -0.30 -11.58
C THR A 252 9.61 1.15 -11.94
N ALA A 253 10.39 2.10 -11.42
CA ALA A 253 10.35 3.50 -11.81
C ALA A 253 11.71 3.95 -12.35
N ALA A 254 11.71 4.63 -13.50
CA ALA A 254 12.83 5.39 -14.00
C ALA A 254 12.59 6.88 -13.65
N VAL A 255 13.50 7.48 -12.89
CA VAL A 255 13.31 8.80 -12.29
C VAL A 255 14.48 9.72 -12.64
N PHE A 256 14.14 10.95 -13.07
CA PHE A 256 15.04 12.10 -13.18
C PHE A 256 14.63 13.12 -12.13
N ILE A 257 15.59 13.71 -11.43
CA ILE A 257 15.31 14.58 -10.28
C ILE A 257 16.24 15.78 -10.22
N ASN A 258 15.66 16.92 -9.88
CA ASN A 258 16.35 18.14 -9.48
C ASN A 258 16.12 18.44 -8.00
N PHE A 259 17.09 19.06 -7.37
CA PHE A 259 17.06 19.48 -5.97
C PHE A 259 17.23 21.00 -5.83
N GLU A 260 16.69 21.59 -4.77
CA GLU A 260 16.97 22.99 -4.39
C GLU A 260 18.46 23.16 -4.02
N LYS A 261 19.02 22.17 -3.32
CA LYS A 261 20.42 22.08 -2.92
C LYS A 261 20.99 20.78 -3.44
N LYS A 262 21.66 20.81 -4.58
CA LYS A 262 22.22 19.61 -5.18
C LYS A 262 23.16 18.90 -4.20
N PRO A 263 22.82 17.68 -3.71
CA PRO A 263 23.70 16.89 -2.87
C PRO A 263 24.75 16.16 -3.70
N THR A 264 25.74 15.58 -3.03
CA THR A 264 26.60 14.58 -3.67
C THR A 264 25.89 13.24 -3.80
N LYS A 265 26.34 12.38 -4.71
CA LYS A 265 25.83 11.01 -4.86
C LYS A 265 25.96 10.23 -3.56
N GLU A 266 27.08 10.37 -2.86
CA GLU A 266 27.39 9.71 -1.61
C GLU A 266 26.40 10.12 -0.50
N GLN A 267 26.05 11.41 -0.41
CA GLN A 267 25.02 11.90 0.50
C GLN A 267 23.66 11.29 0.22
N LEU A 268 23.28 11.18 -1.06
CA LEU A 268 22.02 10.56 -1.45
C LEU A 268 21.97 9.08 -1.05
N ILE A 269 23.03 8.32 -1.31
CA ILE A 269 23.10 6.89 -0.96
C ILE A 269 23.03 6.71 0.56
N GLU A 270 23.80 7.49 1.32
CA GLU A 270 23.80 7.45 2.79
C GLU A 270 22.39 7.69 3.35
N LYS A 271 21.65 8.67 2.81
CA LYS A 271 20.27 8.95 3.26
C LYS A 271 19.29 7.82 2.93
N LEU A 272 19.46 7.14 1.81
CA LEU A 272 18.65 5.97 1.47
C LEU A 272 18.90 4.82 2.45
N GLU A 273 20.17 4.45 2.64
CA GLU A 273 20.57 3.29 3.43
C GLU A 273 20.35 3.47 4.94
N SER A 274 20.45 4.70 5.42
CA SER A 274 20.22 5.05 6.82
C SER A 274 18.76 5.40 7.14
N PHE A 275 17.87 5.46 6.13
CA PHE A 275 16.49 5.85 6.34
C PHE A 275 15.73 4.85 7.22
N LYS A 276 15.25 5.32 8.33
CA LYS A 276 14.42 4.57 9.29
C LYS A 276 13.19 5.39 9.65
N GLY A 277 12.07 4.71 9.73
CA GLY A 277 10.84 5.29 10.22
C GLY A 277 10.34 4.59 11.48
N PHE A 278 9.18 5.01 11.96
CA PHE A 278 8.54 4.42 13.14
C PHE A 278 8.46 2.89 13.11
N PRO A 279 8.13 2.23 11.97
CA PRO A 279 8.08 0.76 11.92
C PRO A 279 9.39 0.07 12.27
N GLN A 280 10.54 0.61 11.84
CA GLN A 280 11.85 0.06 12.15
C GLN A 280 12.25 0.34 13.61
N GLU A 281 11.96 1.56 14.11
CA GLU A 281 12.23 1.95 15.49
C GLU A 281 11.39 1.14 16.50
N ALA A 282 10.15 0.85 16.16
CA ALA A 282 9.24 0.05 16.98
C ALA A 282 9.33 -1.45 16.73
N GLU A 283 10.21 -1.88 15.84
CA GLU A 283 10.40 -3.29 15.45
C GLU A 283 9.08 -4.00 15.12
N LEU A 284 8.24 -3.36 14.30
CA LEU A 284 6.94 -3.91 13.94
C LEU A 284 7.08 -5.21 13.14
N PRO A 285 6.17 -6.18 13.31
CA PRO A 285 6.30 -7.54 12.75
C PRO A 285 6.56 -7.60 11.24
N SER A 286 5.89 -6.76 10.45
CA SER A 286 6.01 -6.72 8.99
C SER A 286 7.01 -5.67 8.49
N ALA A 287 7.67 -4.94 9.39
CA ALA A 287 8.63 -3.92 9.00
C ALA A 287 9.89 -4.55 8.40
N PRO A 288 10.36 -4.07 7.24
CA PRO A 288 11.67 -4.45 6.74
C PRO A 288 12.74 -3.96 7.70
N LYS A 289 13.79 -4.73 7.90
CA LYS A 289 14.93 -4.31 8.73
C LYS A 289 15.67 -3.13 8.14
N GLN A 290 15.86 -3.15 6.81
CA GLN A 290 16.35 -2.03 6.02
C GLN A 290 15.32 -1.70 4.96
N PHE A 291 14.68 -0.54 5.09
CA PHE A 291 13.56 -0.15 4.23
C PHE A 291 14.00 0.12 2.80
N ILE A 292 15.07 0.90 2.62
CA ILE A 292 15.61 1.22 1.29
C ILE A 292 17.05 0.74 1.22
N ARG A 293 17.38 -0.07 0.22
CA ARG A 293 18.76 -0.44 -0.10
C ARG A 293 19.22 0.24 -1.38
N TYR A 294 20.51 0.53 -1.48
CA TYR A 294 21.16 0.95 -2.70
C TYR A 294 21.97 -0.20 -3.32
N MET A 295 21.86 -0.36 -4.64
CA MET A 295 22.56 -1.39 -5.42
C MET A 295 23.60 -0.74 -6.31
N THR A 296 24.82 -1.26 -6.25
CA THR A 296 25.98 -0.69 -6.95
C THR A 296 26.19 -1.26 -8.34
N GLU A 297 25.59 -2.42 -8.63
CA GLU A 297 25.72 -3.09 -9.91
C GLU A 297 24.98 -2.34 -11.02
N ASP A 298 25.59 -2.23 -12.19
CA ASP A 298 25.06 -1.47 -13.31
C ASP A 298 23.74 -2.00 -13.89
N ASN A 299 23.44 -3.26 -13.66
CA ASN A 299 22.23 -3.93 -14.17
C ASN A 299 21.18 -4.22 -13.09
N ARG A 300 21.23 -3.55 -11.92
CA ARG A 300 20.31 -3.75 -10.80
C ARG A 300 19.63 -2.43 -10.41
N PRO A 301 18.38 -2.45 -9.90
CA PRO A 301 17.60 -3.64 -9.55
C PRO A 301 16.95 -4.32 -10.77
N GLN A 302 16.79 -5.63 -10.68
CA GLN A 302 16.03 -6.45 -11.64
C GLN A 302 14.82 -7.07 -10.92
N VAL A 303 13.66 -7.06 -11.57
CA VAL A 303 12.43 -7.61 -10.97
C VAL A 303 12.60 -9.04 -10.47
N LYS A 304 13.13 -9.96 -11.32
CA LYS A 304 13.32 -11.38 -10.96
C LYS A 304 14.24 -11.60 -9.75
N LEU A 305 15.20 -10.73 -9.54
CA LEU A 305 16.23 -10.90 -8.52
C LEU A 305 15.92 -10.11 -7.24
N ASP A 306 15.16 -9.03 -7.35
CA ASP A 306 15.11 -8.01 -6.30
C ASP A 306 13.71 -7.70 -5.77
N VAL A 307 12.66 -8.19 -6.43
CA VAL A 307 11.27 -7.87 -6.04
C VAL A 307 10.93 -8.33 -4.63
N ASP A 308 11.52 -9.44 -4.17
CA ASP A 308 11.26 -10.05 -2.87
C ASP A 308 12.20 -9.55 -1.75
N TYR A 309 12.99 -8.50 -2.01
CA TYR A 309 13.84 -7.90 -0.99
C TYR A 309 13.05 -7.57 0.29
N GLU A 310 13.57 -8.00 1.46
CA GLU A 310 12.86 -7.88 2.75
C GLU A 310 11.43 -8.47 2.68
N ASN A 311 11.28 -9.65 2.09
CA ASN A 311 10.00 -10.32 1.86
C ASN A 311 9.00 -9.47 1.05
N GLY A 312 9.48 -8.65 0.13
CA GLY A 312 8.67 -7.74 -0.68
C GLY A 312 8.28 -6.44 0.02
N MET A 313 8.76 -6.19 1.23
CA MET A 313 8.49 -4.96 1.98
C MET A 313 9.57 -3.90 1.84
N GLY A 314 10.76 -4.26 1.37
CA GLY A 314 11.85 -3.34 1.10
C GLY A 314 11.77 -2.73 -0.32
N ILE A 315 12.55 -1.66 -0.52
CA ILE A 315 12.68 -0.94 -1.77
C ILE A 315 14.13 -1.02 -2.24
N SER A 316 14.34 -1.35 -3.50
CA SER A 316 15.67 -1.41 -4.10
C SER A 316 15.87 -0.23 -5.04
N ILE A 317 16.90 0.56 -4.80
CA ILE A 317 17.32 1.68 -5.63
C ILE A 317 18.67 1.36 -6.25
N GLY A 318 18.82 1.64 -7.53
CA GLY A 318 20.09 1.48 -8.23
C GLY A 318 20.24 2.50 -9.35
N ARG A 319 21.35 2.43 -10.04
CA ARG A 319 21.63 3.31 -11.18
C ARG A 319 21.58 4.80 -10.83
N LEU A 320 21.86 5.20 -9.59
CA LEU A 320 21.96 6.61 -9.20
C LEU A 320 23.24 7.22 -9.80
N ARG A 321 23.07 8.19 -10.66
CA ARG A 321 24.15 8.87 -11.37
C ARG A 321 23.73 10.26 -11.80
N GLU A 322 24.72 11.12 -12.04
CA GLU A 322 24.49 12.45 -12.62
C GLU A 322 23.83 12.37 -14.00
N ASP A 323 23.03 13.36 -14.32
CA ASP A 323 22.36 13.49 -15.61
C ASP A 323 22.79 14.79 -16.32
N SER A 324 22.57 14.84 -17.64
CA SER A 324 22.93 16.01 -18.46
C SER A 324 21.90 17.15 -18.41
N LEU A 325 20.64 16.83 -18.04
CA LEU A 325 19.53 17.79 -17.99
C LEU A 325 19.01 18.00 -16.57
N TYR A 326 19.10 16.96 -15.72
CA TYR A 326 18.71 16.96 -14.32
C TYR A 326 19.92 16.78 -13.43
N ASP A 327 19.77 17.03 -12.13
CA ASP A 327 20.87 16.78 -11.19
C ASP A 327 21.25 15.30 -11.16
N TYR A 328 20.26 14.41 -11.05
CA TYR A 328 20.45 12.97 -10.98
C TYR A 328 19.33 12.19 -11.68
N LYS A 329 19.64 10.93 -11.98
CA LYS A 329 18.66 9.91 -12.40
C LYS A 329 18.92 8.59 -11.70
N PHE A 330 17.87 7.82 -11.48
CA PHE A 330 17.94 6.52 -10.80
C PHE A 330 16.81 5.59 -11.21
N ILE A 331 16.93 4.32 -10.82
CA ILE A 331 15.92 3.29 -10.98
C ILE A 331 15.48 2.82 -9.59
N GLY A 332 14.18 2.74 -9.36
CA GLY A 332 13.59 2.18 -8.16
C GLY A 332 12.71 0.98 -8.45
N LEU A 333 12.65 0.03 -7.52
CA LEU A 333 11.83 -1.19 -7.61
C LEU A 333 11.15 -1.46 -6.26
N SER A 334 9.86 -1.75 -6.31
CA SER A 334 9.08 -2.23 -5.17
C SER A 334 8.11 -3.34 -5.58
N HIS A 335 7.76 -4.21 -4.64
CA HIS A 335 6.75 -5.24 -4.87
C HIS A 335 5.34 -4.63 -4.78
N ASN A 336 4.62 -4.62 -5.89
CA ASN A 336 3.34 -3.92 -6.02
C ASN A 336 2.18 -4.54 -5.23
N THR A 337 2.17 -5.85 -4.99
CA THR A 337 1.08 -6.51 -4.22
C THR A 337 1.43 -6.74 -2.75
N VAL A 338 2.70 -6.63 -2.38
CA VAL A 338 3.17 -6.69 -0.98
C VAL A 338 3.35 -5.26 -0.46
N ARG A 339 4.51 -4.62 -0.61
CA ARG A 339 4.71 -3.21 -0.17
C ARG A 339 3.64 -2.29 -0.75
N GLY A 340 3.36 -2.43 -2.02
CA GLY A 340 2.43 -1.56 -2.76
C GLY A 340 0.95 -1.80 -2.48
N ALA A 341 0.56 -2.91 -1.84
CA ALA A 341 -0.84 -3.26 -1.56
C ALA A 341 -1.01 -3.85 -0.16
N ALA A 342 -1.31 -5.15 -0.07
CA ALA A 342 -1.68 -5.79 1.18
C ALA A 342 -0.62 -5.67 2.28
N GLY A 343 0.66 -5.86 1.97
CA GLY A 343 1.74 -5.74 2.94
C GLY A 343 1.88 -4.33 3.52
N GLY A 344 1.76 -3.32 2.67
CA GLY A 344 1.73 -1.91 3.10
C GLY A 344 0.56 -1.60 4.02
N ALA A 345 -0.62 -2.16 3.73
CA ALA A 345 -1.80 -2.00 4.59
C ALA A 345 -1.66 -2.76 5.92
N VAL A 346 -1.06 -3.96 5.92
CA VAL A 346 -0.75 -4.68 7.17
C VAL A 346 0.19 -3.88 8.05
N LEU A 347 1.27 -3.33 7.50
CA LEU A 347 2.20 -2.48 8.25
C LEU A 347 1.51 -1.19 8.76
N CYS A 348 0.58 -0.64 7.98
CA CYS A 348 -0.25 0.48 8.41
C CYS A 348 -1.10 0.11 9.63
N ALA A 349 -1.76 -1.06 9.62
CA ALA A 349 -2.53 -1.56 10.75
C ALA A 349 -1.66 -1.85 11.98
N GLU A 350 -0.46 -2.41 11.79
CA GLU A 350 0.51 -2.59 12.87
C GLU A 350 0.91 -1.25 13.50
N THR A 351 1.17 -0.24 12.68
CA THR A 351 1.51 1.12 13.14
C THR A 351 0.36 1.75 13.91
N LEU A 352 -0.87 1.64 13.41
CA LEU A 352 -2.07 2.12 14.09
C LEU A 352 -2.30 1.40 15.42
N THR A 353 -2.02 0.11 15.48
CA THR A 353 -2.12 -0.70 16.71
C THR A 353 -1.06 -0.28 17.72
N ALA A 354 0.20 -0.15 17.30
CA ALA A 354 1.30 0.28 18.17
C ALA A 354 1.10 1.69 18.72
N LYS A 355 0.44 2.57 17.97
CA LYS A 355 0.09 3.94 18.39
C LYS A 355 -1.24 4.03 19.17
N GLY A 356 -1.93 2.91 19.38
CA GLY A 356 -3.15 2.84 20.18
C GLY A 356 -4.44 3.27 19.46
N PHE A 357 -4.43 3.48 18.14
CA PHE A 357 -5.64 3.79 17.37
C PHE A 357 -6.50 2.54 17.13
N ILE A 358 -5.90 1.39 16.88
CA ILE A 358 -6.60 0.11 16.78
C ILE A 358 -6.42 -0.65 18.09
N THR A 359 -7.52 -0.99 18.72
CA THR A 359 -7.59 -1.74 19.97
C THR A 359 -8.60 -2.86 19.85
N ARG A 360 -8.65 -3.75 20.82
CA ARG A 360 -9.68 -4.78 20.91
C ARG A 360 -11.05 -4.17 21.26
N LYS A 361 -12.13 -4.71 20.67
CA LYS A 361 -13.52 -4.43 21.06
C LYS A 361 -13.86 -5.06 22.39
#